data_d4259275fbc37ada6eb93421f17495d3
#
_entry.id   d4259275fbc37ada6eb93421f17495d3
#
_cell.length_a   1.000
_cell.length_b   1.000
_cell.length_c   1.000
_cell.angle_alpha   90.00
_cell.angle_beta   90.00
_cell.angle_gamma   90.00
#
_symmetry.space_group_name_H-M   'P 1'
#
loop_
_entity.id
_entity.type
_entity.pdbx_description
1 polymer ?
#
loop_
_entity_poly.entity_id
_entity_poly.type
_entity_poly.pdbx_seq_one_letter_code
_entity_poly.pdbx_strand_id
1 'polypeptide(L)'
;MGFLAADGDERITLTYDFTDPLYTGPDPTTIERVFFELVISNDYKVEITSDRQTNRDSQPVFLLVERADDNIRDNSNQRLLKFDYGLPTANTILGVTFEANKVWGFDFYGEYDFNKQYRQYPNLNLKDHRKAVNDAQAWMFNLSKTSYPWFAFLEGYSMDADYSTRTFLAGTRGQDEIDYEDEISYIYEFVEDNDDQDRRPDWNRYSMLSDNAVFPGFDENNDFVSDFNQNDTEDRQNFIPDYEEPFLRYHTDRPEYLFGVDMNNNGWIDRFENDEEPDYPYRRDHRGYNIYAGTHIGPEARLTVGRLSEKLLAGDRKNESTYLLFTYERDFAQLGRLRVFDNFKLVEDDIPDNLFQWVQPSNSRGTQQRVFDVLPARDTWVNTSYVQFDFTLVGNLNVINKFKTEIYNQRREQRDLRGTASFVGLINKADYTFPVRNIELEPRFKSEFLRERPVRKRDPERRELTETLFLIARIPLLSHTLVELGLELSHFEQFRDDEEGVPVDRDLEPDSFSRIVAVQFNNSSDYLGYRLHLQTGFRLQKLTFENLPPSTTSKIFMTAYAGLER
;
A
#
# COMPACT_ATOMS: atom_id res chain seq x y z
N MET A 1 -2.67 -38.80 -22.65
CA MET A 1 -1.77 -37.67 -22.75
C MET A 1 -1.22 -37.42 -21.37
N GLY A 2 0.09 -37.32 -21.20
CA GLY A 2 0.67 -36.97 -19.91
C GLY A 2 0.86 -35.47 -19.85
N PHE A 3 0.70 -34.89 -18.65
CA PHE A 3 1.10 -33.53 -18.40
C PHE A 3 2.59 -33.51 -18.03
N LEU A 4 3.28 -32.46 -18.45
CA LEU A 4 4.60 -32.12 -17.96
C LEU A 4 4.44 -31.40 -16.63
N ALA A 5 5.20 -31.75 -15.63
CA ALA A 5 5.23 -31.07 -14.35
C ALA A 5 6.62 -30.48 -14.13
N ALA A 6 6.69 -29.22 -13.72
CA ALA A 6 7.89 -28.62 -13.17
C ALA A 6 7.90 -28.87 -11.66
N ASP A 7 9.04 -29.31 -11.11
CA ASP A 7 9.20 -29.54 -9.68
C ASP A 7 10.01 -28.40 -9.06
N GLY A 8 9.40 -27.68 -8.12
CA GLY A 8 10.04 -26.57 -7.43
C GLY A 8 10.37 -25.40 -8.37
N ASP A 9 11.63 -25.00 -8.42
CA ASP A 9 12.11 -23.86 -9.23
C ASP A 9 12.44 -24.24 -10.70
N GLU A 10 12.02 -25.41 -11.14
CA GLU A 10 12.28 -25.87 -12.49
C GLU A 10 11.43 -25.13 -13.53
N ARG A 11 12.03 -24.92 -14.70
CA ARG A 11 11.39 -24.31 -15.85
C ARG A 11 11.19 -25.36 -16.95
N ILE A 12 9.99 -25.42 -17.52
CA ILE A 12 9.73 -26.16 -18.76
C ILE A 12 9.82 -25.18 -19.92
N THR A 13 10.81 -25.36 -20.79
CA THR A 13 10.96 -24.55 -22.00
C THR A 13 10.50 -25.34 -23.22
N LEU A 14 9.51 -24.81 -23.93
CA LEU A 14 9.07 -25.33 -25.22
C LEU A 14 9.65 -24.45 -26.32
N THR A 15 10.53 -25.00 -27.15
CA THR A 15 11.17 -24.30 -28.25
C THR A 15 10.58 -24.76 -29.57
N TYR A 16 10.12 -23.81 -30.36
CA TYR A 16 9.64 -24.03 -31.71
C TYR A 16 10.66 -23.41 -32.67
N ASP A 17 11.45 -24.25 -33.34
CA ASP A 17 12.41 -23.82 -34.35
C ASP A 17 11.80 -24.01 -35.74
N PHE A 18 11.40 -22.90 -36.35
CA PHE A 18 10.83 -22.88 -37.70
C PHE A 18 11.89 -23.04 -38.80
N THR A 19 13.18 -23.05 -38.44
CA THR A 19 14.30 -23.29 -39.36
C THR A 19 14.78 -24.73 -39.33
N ASP A 20 14.26 -25.55 -38.42
CA ASP A 20 14.61 -26.97 -38.30
C ASP A 20 14.24 -27.71 -39.61
N PRO A 21 15.17 -28.50 -40.19
CA PRO A 21 14.87 -29.31 -41.36
C PRO A 21 13.69 -30.30 -41.21
N LEU A 22 13.31 -30.62 -39.99
CA LEU A 22 12.14 -31.46 -39.68
C LEU A 22 10.84 -30.65 -39.58
N TYR A 23 10.91 -29.32 -39.64
CA TYR A 23 9.73 -28.50 -39.66
C TYR A 23 8.94 -28.65 -40.94
N THR A 24 7.68 -29.08 -40.83
CA THR A 24 6.78 -29.36 -41.97
C THR A 24 5.68 -28.33 -42.13
N GLY A 25 5.74 -27.23 -41.38
CA GLY A 25 4.78 -26.14 -41.41
C GLY A 25 4.95 -25.17 -42.61
N PRO A 26 4.25 -24.02 -42.59
CA PRO A 26 4.42 -22.97 -43.58
C PRO A 26 5.87 -22.44 -43.63
N ASP A 27 6.28 -21.91 -44.79
CA ASP A 27 7.56 -21.22 -44.91
C ASP A 27 7.69 -20.14 -43.83
N PRO A 28 8.75 -20.19 -42.97
CA PRO A 28 8.93 -19.22 -41.88
C PRO A 28 8.88 -17.76 -42.32
N THR A 29 9.30 -17.47 -43.57
CA THR A 29 9.26 -16.12 -44.13
C THR A 29 7.85 -15.62 -44.42
N THR A 30 6.87 -16.51 -44.43
CA THR A 30 5.44 -16.20 -44.73
C THR A 30 4.56 -16.25 -43.50
N ILE A 31 5.11 -16.53 -42.28
CA ILE A 31 4.33 -16.61 -41.06
C ILE A 31 3.83 -15.20 -40.68
N GLU A 32 2.52 -15.05 -40.65
CA GLU A 32 1.83 -13.80 -40.29
C GLU A 32 1.36 -13.78 -38.83
N ARG A 33 1.12 -14.98 -38.26
CA ARG A 33 0.53 -15.12 -36.94
C ARG A 33 0.98 -16.42 -36.27
N VAL A 34 1.28 -16.36 -34.99
CA VAL A 34 1.54 -17.53 -34.15
C VAL A 34 0.57 -17.52 -32.97
N PHE A 35 -0.17 -18.58 -32.83
CA PHE A 35 -1.20 -18.74 -31.81
C PHE A 35 -0.94 -19.97 -30.98
N PHE A 36 -1.09 -19.85 -29.67
CA PHE A 36 -0.85 -20.94 -28.73
C PHE A 36 -2.14 -21.32 -28.00
N GLU A 37 -2.26 -22.62 -27.74
CA GLU A 37 -3.26 -23.21 -26.85
C GLU A 37 -2.54 -24.12 -25.85
N LEU A 38 -2.56 -23.75 -24.59
CA LEU A 38 -1.91 -24.48 -23.52
C LEU A 38 -2.94 -24.88 -22.47
N VAL A 39 -2.91 -26.14 -22.01
CA VAL A 39 -3.64 -26.57 -20.82
C VAL A 39 -2.70 -26.40 -19.63
N ILE A 40 -3.08 -25.54 -18.73
CA ILE A 40 -2.29 -25.16 -17.55
C ILE A 40 -3.08 -25.41 -16.29
N SER A 41 -2.39 -25.62 -15.18
CA SER A 41 -2.98 -25.78 -13.86
C SER A 41 -1.95 -25.54 -12.75
N ASN A 42 -2.42 -25.40 -11.53
CA ASN A 42 -1.63 -25.17 -10.32
C ASN A 42 -0.97 -23.78 -10.31
N ASP A 43 0.18 -23.68 -9.65
CA ASP A 43 0.97 -22.45 -9.57
C ASP A 43 1.82 -22.31 -10.84
N TYR A 44 1.25 -21.71 -11.87
CA TYR A 44 1.91 -21.55 -13.15
C TYR A 44 2.29 -20.08 -13.41
N LYS A 45 3.37 -19.91 -14.16
CA LYS A 45 3.77 -18.66 -14.81
C LYS A 45 4.14 -18.97 -16.25
N VAL A 46 3.39 -18.43 -17.19
CA VAL A 46 3.62 -18.60 -18.63
C VAL A 46 4.29 -17.36 -19.17
N GLU A 47 5.46 -17.53 -19.73
CA GLU A 47 6.24 -16.47 -20.35
C GLU A 47 6.58 -16.86 -21.79
N ILE A 48 6.70 -15.89 -22.66
CA ILE A 48 7.02 -16.09 -24.08
C ILE A 48 8.15 -15.17 -24.54
N THR A 49 9.00 -15.69 -25.39
CA THR A 49 10.07 -14.95 -26.05
C THR A 49 10.26 -15.41 -27.48
N SER A 50 11.09 -14.72 -28.24
CA SER A 50 11.58 -15.13 -29.55
C SER A 50 13.01 -14.66 -29.76
N ASP A 51 13.64 -15.12 -30.83
CA ASP A 51 14.95 -14.67 -31.31
C ASP A 51 15.01 -13.17 -31.66
N ARG A 52 13.84 -12.52 -31.78
CA ARG A 52 13.69 -11.07 -32.04
C ARG A 52 13.46 -10.24 -30.78
N GLN A 53 13.31 -10.90 -29.66
CA GLN A 53 12.98 -10.28 -28.38
C GLN A 53 14.16 -10.43 -27.41
N THR A 54 15.11 -9.51 -27.53
CA THR A 54 16.39 -9.58 -26.82
C THR A 54 16.68 -8.30 -26.03
N ASN A 55 17.57 -8.43 -25.05
CA ASN A 55 18.13 -7.30 -24.32
C ASN A 55 19.40 -6.76 -25.00
N ARG A 56 20.07 -5.79 -24.37
CA ARG A 56 21.35 -5.20 -24.86
C ARG A 56 22.46 -6.22 -25.08
N ASP A 57 22.47 -7.30 -24.32
CA ASP A 57 23.45 -8.37 -24.38
C ASP A 57 23.03 -9.50 -25.33
N SER A 58 22.00 -9.25 -26.14
CA SER A 58 21.40 -10.23 -27.05
C SER A 58 20.86 -11.48 -26.33
N GLN A 59 20.46 -11.35 -25.06
CA GLN A 59 19.80 -12.41 -24.32
C GLN A 59 18.29 -12.35 -24.53
N PRO A 60 17.59 -13.49 -24.62
CA PRO A 60 16.14 -13.52 -24.76
C PRO A 60 15.45 -12.84 -23.57
N VAL A 61 14.55 -11.91 -23.85
CA VAL A 61 13.66 -11.31 -22.86
C VAL A 61 12.33 -12.04 -22.85
N PHE A 62 11.90 -12.53 -21.70
CA PHE A 62 10.65 -13.25 -21.55
C PHE A 62 9.54 -12.29 -21.11
N LEU A 63 8.50 -12.13 -21.93
CA LEU A 63 7.32 -11.37 -21.60
C LEU A 63 6.29 -12.26 -20.92
N LEU A 64 5.73 -11.79 -19.83
CA LEU A 64 4.66 -12.46 -19.12
C LEU A 64 3.41 -12.52 -20.01
N VAL A 65 2.88 -13.72 -20.18
CA VAL A 65 1.59 -13.97 -20.85
C VAL A 65 0.50 -14.06 -19.80
N GLU A 66 0.75 -14.91 -18.79
CA GLU A 66 -0.20 -15.13 -17.71
C GLU A 66 0.45 -15.83 -16.52
N ARG A 67 -0.08 -15.62 -15.35
CA ARG A 67 0.37 -16.21 -14.10
C ARG A 67 -0.84 -16.63 -13.26
N ALA A 68 -0.71 -17.70 -12.49
CA ALA A 68 -1.71 -18.05 -11.49
C ALA A 68 -1.78 -16.99 -10.39
N ASP A 69 -2.98 -16.73 -9.90
CA ASP A 69 -3.20 -15.73 -8.86
C ASP A 69 -2.73 -16.21 -7.48
N ASP A 70 -2.56 -17.52 -7.30
CA ASP A 70 -2.28 -18.11 -6.01
C ASP A 70 -1.44 -19.41 -6.14
N ASN A 71 -0.87 -19.87 -5.04
CA ASN A 71 -0.13 -21.12 -4.93
C ASN A 71 -1.10 -22.33 -4.87
N ILE A 72 -1.79 -22.60 -5.96
CA ILE A 72 -2.74 -23.71 -6.10
C ILE A 72 -1.99 -24.99 -6.44
N ARG A 73 -2.32 -26.11 -5.79
CA ARG A 73 -1.64 -27.41 -5.98
C ARG A 73 -2.58 -28.57 -6.23
N ASP A 74 -3.88 -28.33 -6.31
CA ASP A 74 -4.94 -29.34 -6.41
C ASP A 74 -5.60 -29.43 -7.78
N ASN A 75 -5.04 -28.76 -8.78
CA ASN A 75 -5.56 -28.63 -10.14
C ASN A 75 -6.96 -27.96 -10.24
N SER A 76 -7.43 -27.28 -9.19
CA SER A 76 -8.72 -26.61 -9.20
C SER A 76 -8.81 -25.48 -10.23
N ASN A 77 -7.68 -24.90 -10.62
CA ASN A 77 -7.55 -23.86 -11.63
C ASN A 77 -7.17 -24.36 -13.02
N GLN A 78 -7.37 -25.65 -13.30
CA GLN A 78 -7.06 -26.18 -14.63
C GLN A 78 -7.89 -25.52 -15.71
N ARG A 79 -7.22 -24.93 -16.71
CA ARG A 79 -7.86 -24.26 -17.83
C ARG A 79 -7.08 -24.36 -19.14
N LEU A 80 -7.74 -24.03 -20.23
CA LEU A 80 -7.12 -23.85 -21.54
C LEU A 80 -6.78 -22.37 -21.74
N LEU A 81 -5.47 -22.06 -21.68
CA LEU A 81 -4.95 -20.75 -22.01
C LEU A 81 -4.78 -20.62 -23.52
N LYS A 82 -5.30 -19.53 -24.10
CA LYS A 82 -5.19 -19.20 -25.52
C LYS A 82 -4.59 -17.82 -25.66
N PHE A 83 -3.54 -17.68 -26.46
CA PHE A 83 -2.93 -16.39 -26.70
C PHE A 83 -2.21 -16.33 -28.05
N ASP A 84 -2.10 -15.12 -28.58
CA ASP A 84 -1.32 -14.81 -29.77
C ASP A 84 0.07 -14.31 -29.35
N TYR A 85 1.11 -14.80 -30.00
CA TYR A 85 2.41 -14.18 -29.90
C TYR A 85 2.53 -13.01 -30.84
N GLY A 86 2.93 -11.89 -30.30
CA GLY A 86 3.20 -10.69 -31.08
C GLY A 86 3.65 -9.55 -30.19
N LEU A 87 4.36 -8.63 -30.80
CA LEU A 87 4.81 -7.42 -30.15
C LEU A 87 3.64 -6.44 -30.02
N PRO A 88 3.46 -5.81 -28.86
CA PRO A 88 2.48 -4.75 -28.72
C PRO A 88 2.78 -3.61 -29.71
N THR A 89 1.82 -3.21 -30.51
CA THR A 89 2.00 -2.18 -31.52
C THR A 89 1.13 -0.95 -31.31
N ALA A 90 -0.04 -1.14 -30.71
CA ALA A 90 -0.94 -0.05 -30.39
C ALA A 90 -1.96 -0.46 -29.33
N ASN A 91 -2.47 0.53 -28.61
CA ASN A 91 -3.60 0.42 -27.73
C ASN A 91 -4.62 1.52 -28.10
N THR A 92 -5.89 1.16 -28.19
CA THR A 92 -6.97 2.11 -28.50
C THR A 92 -8.04 1.98 -27.45
N ILE A 93 -8.40 3.08 -26.82
CA ILE A 93 -9.51 3.17 -25.89
C ILE A 93 -10.54 4.13 -26.47
N LEU A 94 -11.80 3.71 -26.49
CA LEU A 94 -12.93 4.53 -26.89
C LEU A 94 -13.94 4.51 -25.75
N GLY A 95 -14.07 5.64 -25.06
CA GLY A 95 -14.99 5.83 -23.95
C GLY A 95 -16.20 6.65 -24.29
N VAL A 96 -17.31 6.37 -23.62
CA VAL A 96 -18.52 7.17 -23.63
C VAL A 96 -18.96 7.43 -22.21
N THR A 97 -18.99 8.68 -21.83
CA THR A 97 -19.42 9.14 -20.50
C THR A 97 -20.81 9.74 -20.56
N PHE A 98 -21.65 9.41 -19.61
CA PHE A 98 -22.97 9.99 -19.40
C PHE A 98 -23.10 10.54 -17.99
N GLU A 99 -23.48 11.79 -17.89
CA GLU A 99 -23.69 12.47 -16.60
C GLU A 99 -25.07 13.13 -16.56
N ALA A 100 -25.80 12.94 -15.45
CA ALA A 100 -27.09 13.57 -15.23
C ALA A 100 -27.20 14.04 -13.79
N ASN A 101 -27.18 15.36 -13.58
CA ASN A 101 -27.15 15.98 -12.27
C ASN A 101 -28.54 16.43 -11.83
N LYS A 102 -28.91 16.07 -10.58
CA LYS A 102 -30.15 16.49 -9.88
C LYS A 102 -31.45 16.19 -10.62
N VAL A 103 -31.47 15.13 -11.45
CA VAL A 103 -32.70 14.66 -12.08
C VAL A 103 -33.58 13.96 -11.03
N TRP A 104 -34.68 14.58 -10.65
CA TRP A 104 -35.53 14.17 -9.51
C TRP A 104 -34.78 14.05 -8.18
N GLY A 105 -33.71 14.81 -8.04
CA GLY A 105 -32.81 14.81 -6.86
C GLY A 105 -31.83 13.66 -6.86
N PHE A 106 -31.66 12.93 -7.96
CA PHE A 106 -30.60 11.95 -8.17
C PHE A 106 -29.49 12.54 -9.02
N ASP A 107 -28.26 12.20 -8.66
CA ASP A 107 -27.08 12.41 -9.47
C ASP A 107 -26.67 11.03 -10.03
N PHE A 108 -26.47 10.98 -11.34
CA PHE A 108 -26.05 9.77 -12.05
C PHE A 108 -24.78 10.06 -12.85
N TYR A 109 -23.82 9.16 -12.77
CA TYR A 109 -22.64 9.12 -13.60
C TYR A 109 -22.50 7.72 -14.19
N GLY A 110 -22.13 7.60 -15.44
CA GLY A 110 -21.87 6.32 -16.08
C GLY A 110 -20.84 6.46 -17.18
N GLU A 111 -19.99 5.47 -17.30
CA GLU A 111 -18.94 5.38 -18.29
C GLU A 111 -18.89 3.97 -18.87
N TYR A 112 -18.62 3.89 -20.15
CA TYR A 112 -18.41 2.65 -20.87
C TYR A 112 -17.23 2.81 -21.80
N ASP A 113 -16.22 1.96 -21.62
CA ASP A 113 -14.99 1.97 -22.37
C ASP A 113 -14.84 0.68 -23.17
N PHE A 114 -14.38 0.85 -24.39
CA PHE A 114 -14.01 -0.22 -25.27
C PHE A 114 -12.52 -0.13 -25.58
N ASN A 115 -11.77 -1.16 -25.24
CA ASN A 115 -10.33 -1.24 -25.40
C ASN A 115 -9.97 -2.23 -26.50
N LYS A 116 -9.05 -1.84 -27.37
CA LYS A 116 -8.44 -2.72 -28.37
C LYS A 116 -6.94 -2.66 -28.30
N GLN A 117 -6.34 -3.79 -27.98
CA GLN A 117 -4.90 -3.97 -28.00
C GLN A 117 -4.50 -4.69 -29.27
N TYR A 118 -3.51 -4.14 -29.95
CA TYR A 118 -3.00 -4.69 -31.21
C TYR A 118 -1.61 -5.28 -30.97
N ARG A 119 -1.44 -6.52 -31.43
CA ARG A 119 -0.15 -7.22 -31.42
C ARG A 119 0.20 -7.63 -32.85
N GLN A 120 1.48 -7.64 -33.16
CA GLN A 120 1.98 -7.97 -34.48
C GLN A 120 3.11 -8.98 -34.37
N TYR A 121 3.01 -10.09 -35.12
CA TYR A 121 4.10 -11.04 -35.21
C TYR A 121 5.31 -10.38 -35.90
N PRO A 122 6.54 -10.47 -35.33
CA PRO A 122 7.71 -9.73 -35.79
C PRO A 122 8.37 -10.42 -37.00
N ASN A 123 7.72 -10.46 -38.15
CA ASN A 123 8.28 -11.00 -39.39
C ASN A 123 8.68 -9.88 -40.36
N LEU A 124 9.97 -9.57 -40.41
CA LEU A 124 10.53 -8.49 -41.20
C LEU A 124 10.46 -8.71 -42.73
N ASN A 125 10.18 -9.94 -43.14
CA ASN A 125 10.05 -10.26 -44.59
C ASN A 125 8.70 -9.88 -45.18
N LEU A 126 7.73 -9.54 -44.34
CA LEU A 126 6.40 -9.17 -44.78
C LEU A 126 6.27 -7.63 -44.86
N LYS A 127 5.63 -7.16 -45.92
CA LYS A 127 5.26 -5.74 -46.05
C LYS A 127 3.96 -5.43 -45.30
N ASP A 128 3.03 -6.37 -45.36
CA ASP A 128 1.71 -6.28 -44.73
C ASP A 128 1.67 -7.32 -43.58
N HIS A 129 1.43 -6.87 -42.39
CA HIS A 129 1.39 -7.71 -41.19
C HIS A 129 -0.05 -7.91 -40.74
N ARG A 130 -0.39 -9.14 -40.44
CA ARG A 130 -1.64 -9.45 -39.77
C ARG A 130 -1.52 -9.08 -38.29
N LYS A 131 -2.45 -8.27 -37.81
CA LYS A 131 -2.51 -7.89 -36.39
C LYS A 131 -3.40 -8.86 -35.64
N ALA A 132 -2.93 -9.34 -34.52
CA ALA A 132 -3.78 -9.93 -33.51
C ALA A 132 -4.44 -8.80 -32.72
N VAL A 133 -5.72 -8.93 -32.43
CA VAL A 133 -6.49 -7.93 -31.70
C VAL A 133 -7.13 -8.60 -30.51
N ASN A 134 -6.85 -8.08 -29.33
CA ASN A 134 -7.56 -8.42 -28.10
C ASN A 134 -8.55 -7.29 -27.81
N ASP A 135 -9.82 -7.64 -27.67
CA ASP A 135 -10.90 -6.73 -27.33
C ASP A 135 -11.22 -6.90 -25.85
N ALA A 136 -11.33 -5.80 -25.13
CA ALA A 136 -11.72 -5.77 -23.73
C ALA A 136 -12.66 -4.59 -23.46
N GLN A 137 -13.43 -4.68 -22.38
CA GLN A 137 -14.43 -3.70 -22.03
C GLN A 137 -14.30 -3.34 -20.56
N ALA A 138 -14.59 -2.08 -20.26
CA ALA A 138 -14.82 -1.63 -18.90
C ALA A 138 -16.10 -0.78 -18.88
N TRP A 139 -16.85 -0.87 -17.81
CA TRP A 139 -17.97 0.02 -17.57
C TRP A 139 -18.17 0.23 -16.08
N MET A 140 -18.59 1.41 -15.76
CA MET A 140 -19.02 1.76 -14.42
C MET A 140 -20.22 2.69 -14.44
N PHE A 141 -20.99 2.66 -13.38
CA PHE A 141 -22.01 3.67 -13.11
C PHE A 141 -22.15 3.89 -11.63
N ASN A 142 -22.50 5.10 -11.24
CA ASN A 142 -22.94 5.41 -9.91
C ASN A 142 -24.22 6.24 -9.92
N LEU A 143 -25.02 6.03 -8.91
CA LEU A 143 -26.26 6.74 -8.66
C LEU A 143 -26.31 7.17 -7.20
N SER A 144 -26.41 8.46 -6.97
CA SER A 144 -26.49 8.99 -5.63
C SER A 144 -27.71 9.85 -5.41
N LYS A 145 -28.17 9.89 -4.18
CA LYS A 145 -29.20 10.82 -3.72
C LYS A 145 -28.91 11.29 -2.32
N THR A 146 -28.77 12.61 -2.17
CA THR A 146 -28.61 13.23 -0.87
C THR A 146 -29.82 14.10 -0.57
N SER A 147 -30.56 13.74 0.49
CA SER A 147 -31.71 14.47 0.98
C SER A 147 -31.69 14.45 2.50
N TYR A 148 -31.06 15.47 3.10
CA TYR A 148 -30.88 15.53 4.55
C TYR A 148 -32.18 15.22 5.32
N PRO A 149 -32.13 14.31 6.33
CA PRO A 149 -30.94 13.67 6.88
C PRO A 149 -30.52 12.38 6.16
N TRP A 150 -31.19 11.96 5.09
CA TRP A 150 -30.99 10.70 4.40
C TRP A 150 -30.04 10.84 3.21
N PHE A 151 -29.31 9.79 2.93
CA PHE A 151 -28.53 9.61 1.71
C PHE A 151 -28.56 8.16 1.25
N ALA A 152 -28.39 7.96 -0.04
CA ALA A 152 -28.24 6.64 -0.64
C ALA A 152 -27.25 6.71 -1.81
N PHE A 153 -26.56 5.62 -2.04
CA PHE A 153 -25.57 5.46 -3.10
C PHE A 153 -25.65 4.05 -3.66
N LEU A 154 -25.50 3.94 -4.95
CA LEU A 154 -25.39 2.68 -5.69
C LEU A 154 -24.31 2.86 -6.74
N GLU A 155 -23.35 1.98 -6.77
CA GLU A 155 -22.40 1.84 -7.86
C GLU A 155 -22.42 0.43 -8.40
N GLY A 156 -22.06 0.29 -9.66
CA GLY A 156 -21.86 -0.98 -10.32
C GLY A 156 -20.78 -0.85 -11.37
N TYR A 157 -19.98 -1.89 -11.53
CA TYR A 157 -18.82 -1.88 -12.39
C TYR A 157 -18.49 -3.25 -12.95
N SER A 158 -17.75 -3.25 -14.04
CA SER A 158 -17.11 -4.44 -14.61
C SER A 158 -15.93 -4.00 -15.45
N MET A 159 -14.79 -4.64 -15.24
CA MET A 159 -13.58 -4.43 -16.02
C MET A 159 -13.03 -5.79 -16.43
N ASP A 160 -12.85 -6.01 -17.72
CA ASP A 160 -12.31 -7.26 -18.23
C ASP A 160 -10.84 -7.43 -17.84
N ALA A 161 -10.37 -8.68 -17.69
CA ALA A 161 -9.00 -9.02 -17.34
C ALA A 161 -7.96 -8.44 -18.31
N ASP A 162 -8.32 -8.40 -19.60
CA ASP A 162 -7.45 -7.90 -20.67
C ASP A 162 -7.57 -6.38 -20.89
N TYR A 163 -8.39 -5.67 -20.11
CA TYR A 163 -8.47 -4.22 -20.22
C TYR A 163 -7.14 -3.60 -19.79
N SER A 164 -6.61 -2.68 -20.57
CA SER A 164 -5.35 -2.03 -20.27
C SER A 164 -5.31 -0.58 -20.75
N THR A 165 -4.95 0.30 -19.85
CA THR A 165 -4.66 1.71 -20.12
C THR A 165 -3.20 1.93 -20.52
N ARG A 166 -2.36 0.89 -20.44
CA ARG A 166 -0.93 0.95 -20.66
C ARG A 166 -0.56 0.66 -22.10
N THR A 167 0.40 1.40 -22.62
CA THR A 167 1.14 1.07 -23.84
C THR A 167 2.62 1.33 -23.61
N PHE A 168 3.47 0.50 -24.19
CA PHE A 168 4.91 0.75 -24.12
C PHE A 168 5.50 0.79 -25.52
N LEU A 169 6.52 1.61 -25.69
CA LEU A 169 7.33 1.69 -26.89
C LEU A 169 8.65 0.97 -26.62
N ALA A 170 8.89 -0.06 -27.41
CA ALA A 170 10.19 -0.71 -27.42
C ALA A 170 11.16 0.01 -28.35
N GLY A 171 12.38 0.21 -27.93
CA GLY A 171 13.46 0.73 -28.77
C GLY A 171 13.83 -0.29 -29.86
N THR A 172 14.36 0.18 -30.98
CA THR A 172 14.92 -0.69 -32.02
C THR A 172 16.43 -0.60 -32.01
N ARG A 173 17.09 -1.75 -31.88
CA ARG A 173 18.54 -1.88 -31.98
C ARG A 173 18.89 -2.34 -33.38
N GLY A 174 19.31 -1.42 -34.24
CA GLY A 174 19.54 -1.76 -35.63
C GLY A 174 18.23 -1.93 -36.43
N GLN A 175 18.29 -2.66 -37.55
CA GLN A 175 17.11 -2.88 -38.39
C GLN A 175 16.25 -4.07 -37.97
N ASP A 176 16.79 -4.99 -37.15
CA ASP A 176 16.23 -6.32 -36.97
C ASP A 176 15.98 -6.75 -35.52
N GLU A 177 16.39 -5.95 -34.53
CA GLU A 177 16.25 -6.29 -33.11
C GLU A 177 15.41 -5.25 -32.39
N ILE A 178 14.53 -5.72 -31.50
CA ILE A 178 13.74 -4.88 -30.61
C ILE A 178 14.35 -5.01 -29.22
N ASP A 179 14.77 -3.89 -28.66
CA ASP A 179 15.31 -3.83 -27.32
C ASP A 179 14.19 -3.56 -26.32
N TYR A 180 13.94 -4.52 -25.43
CA TYR A 180 12.91 -4.46 -24.40
C TYR A 180 13.43 -3.98 -23.04
N GLU A 181 14.73 -3.96 -22.85
CA GLU A 181 15.36 -3.54 -21.60
C GLU A 181 16.06 -2.19 -21.72
N ASP A 182 15.95 -1.52 -22.87
CA ASP A 182 16.53 -0.21 -22.95
C ASP A 182 15.80 0.74 -21.98
N GLU A 183 16.55 1.56 -21.25
CA GLU A 183 16.07 2.68 -20.44
C GLU A 183 15.12 3.62 -21.21
N ILE A 184 14.95 3.38 -22.50
CA ILE A 184 14.10 4.10 -23.44
C ILE A 184 12.76 3.38 -23.68
N SER A 185 12.49 2.22 -23.07
CA SER A 185 11.13 1.66 -23.10
C SER A 185 10.23 2.50 -22.21
N TYR A 186 9.57 3.47 -22.82
CA TYR A 186 8.60 4.30 -22.12
C TYR A 186 7.30 3.53 -21.99
N ILE A 187 6.85 3.37 -20.76
CA ILE A 187 5.48 2.96 -20.46
C ILE A 187 4.65 4.24 -20.44
N TYR A 188 3.65 4.30 -21.31
CA TYR A 188 2.65 5.36 -21.30
C TYR A 188 1.39 4.83 -20.67
N GLU A 189 0.89 5.52 -19.67
CA GLU A 189 -0.40 5.26 -19.04
C GLU A 189 -1.37 6.36 -19.42
N PHE A 190 -2.60 5.99 -19.75
CA PHE A 190 -3.65 6.94 -20.07
C PHE A 190 -4.38 7.43 -18.83
N VAL A 191 -4.24 6.70 -17.74
CA VAL A 191 -4.78 7.03 -16.43
C VAL A 191 -3.61 7.07 -15.46
N GLU A 192 -3.52 8.14 -14.69
CA GLU A 192 -2.51 8.30 -13.65
C GLU A 192 -2.85 7.38 -12.47
N ASP A 193 -1.85 6.86 -11.81
CA ASP A 193 -1.95 6.09 -10.60
C ASP A 193 -1.63 7.03 -9.43
N ASN A 194 -2.64 7.64 -8.82
CA ASN A 194 -2.49 8.65 -7.78
C ASN A 194 -3.46 8.48 -6.60
N ASP A 195 -4.03 7.28 -6.45
CA ASP A 195 -4.90 6.91 -5.33
C ASP A 195 -4.11 6.65 -4.04
N ASP A 196 -2.83 6.37 -4.15
CA ASP A 196 -1.94 6.26 -3.00
C ASP A 196 -1.78 7.58 -2.28
N GLN A 197 -1.58 7.52 -0.99
CA GLN A 197 -1.25 8.67 -0.16
C GLN A 197 0.22 9.07 -0.28
N ASP A 198 0.83 8.89 -1.42
CA ASP A 198 2.19 9.29 -1.64
C ASP A 198 2.31 10.76 -2.10
N ARG A 199 3.47 11.36 -1.91
CA ARG A 199 3.73 12.76 -2.26
C ARG A 199 4.01 12.96 -3.74
N ARG A 200 4.40 11.90 -4.43
CA ARG A 200 4.84 11.89 -5.82
C ARG A 200 4.37 10.63 -6.48
N PRO A 201 3.09 10.57 -6.86
CA PRO A 201 2.53 9.40 -7.49
C PRO A 201 3.31 9.01 -8.73
N ASP A 202 3.57 7.74 -8.91
CA ASP A 202 3.87 6.97 -10.10
C ASP A 202 5.22 7.09 -10.76
N TRP A 203 5.77 8.26 -10.91
CA TRP A 203 6.96 8.41 -11.72
C TRP A 203 8.25 7.85 -11.08
N ASN A 204 8.24 7.54 -9.79
CA ASN A 204 9.32 6.84 -9.11
C ASN A 204 9.06 5.36 -8.86
N ARG A 205 7.87 4.86 -9.10
CA ARG A 205 7.46 3.48 -8.84
C ARG A 205 8.28 2.46 -9.61
N TYR A 206 8.59 2.77 -10.86
CA TYR A 206 9.32 1.88 -11.75
C TYR A 206 10.83 2.12 -11.74
N SER A 207 11.31 3.09 -11.01
CA SER A 207 12.72 3.38 -10.90
C SER A 207 13.37 2.48 -9.87
N MET A 208 13.53 1.20 -10.18
CA MET A 208 14.39 0.30 -9.39
C MET A 208 15.85 0.79 -9.27
N LEU A 209 16.19 1.86 -9.96
CA LEU A 209 17.53 2.45 -10.05
C LEU A 209 17.64 3.79 -9.33
N SER A 210 16.53 4.41 -8.92
CA SER A 210 16.57 5.67 -8.20
C SER A 210 16.52 5.43 -6.70
N ASP A 211 17.47 5.98 -5.97
CA ASP A 211 17.47 6.03 -4.50
C ASP A 211 16.30 6.90 -3.95
N ASN A 212 15.45 7.41 -4.83
CA ASN A 212 14.38 8.37 -4.57
C ASN A 212 12.98 7.75 -4.58
N ALA A 213 12.87 6.42 -4.50
CA ALA A 213 11.56 5.78 -4.38
C ALA A 213 10.86 6.29 -3.11
N VAL A 214 9.78 7.02 -3.30
CA VAL A 214 8.93 7.48 -2.20
C VAL A 214 8.13 6.30 -1.71
N PHE A 215 8.07 6.11 -0.40
CA PHE A 215 7.20 5.10 0.19
C PHE A 215 5.74 5.54 0.02
N PRO A 216 4.93 4.78 -0.69
CA PRO A 216 3.53 5.11 -0.86
C PRO A 216 2.70 4.72 0.37
N GLY A 217 1.60 5.37 0.53
CA GLY A 217 0.43 4.90 1.26
C GLY A 217 0.32 5.33 2.71
N PHE A 218 1.35 5.37 3.48
CA PHE A 218 1.26 5.54 4.91
C PHE A 218 1.46 7.00 5.37
N ASP A 219 0.36 7.73 5.55
CA ASP A 219 0.32 9.14 5.98
C ASP A 219 -0.81 9.36 7.00
N GLU A 220 -0.51 9.16 8.30
CA GLU A 220 -1.50 9.28 9.38
C GLU A 220 -2.03 10.71 9.54
N ASN A 221 -1.19 11.68 9.32
CA ASN A 221 -1.52 13.09 9.58
C ASN A 221 -2.07 13.82 8.36
N ASN A 222 -2.13 13.20 7.19
CA ASN A 222 -2.54 13.77 5.90
C ASN A 222 -1.73 14.98 5.46
N ASP A 223 -0.44 15.00 5.68
CA ASP A 223 0.42 16.10 5.22
C ASP A 223 1.04 15.80 3.84
N PHE A 224 0.69 14.69 3.21
CA PHE A 224 1.21 14.19 1.94
C PHE A 224 2.71 13.88 1.97
N VAL A 225 3.24 13.65 3.16
CA VAL A 225 4.57 13.11 3.39
C VAL A 225 4.40 11.77 4.06
N SER A 226 4.95 10.71 3.50
CA SER A 226 4.89 9.39 4.12
C SER A 226 5.43 9.45 5.55
N ASP A 227 4.69 8.88 6.51
CA ASP A 227 5.12 8.77 7.91
C ASP A 227 6.40 7.95 8.08
N PHE A 228 6.75 7.20 7.06
CA PHE A 228 8.00 6.45 7.03
C PHE A 228 9.22 7.35 6.87
N ASN A 229 9.04 8.62 6.45
CA ASN A 229 10.13 9.42 5.94
C ASN A 229 9.93 10.95 6.10
N GLN A 230 9.26 11.38 7.16
CA GLN A 230 8.92 12.79 7.38
C GLN A 230 10.14 13.73 7.47
N ASN A 231 11.26 13.24 7.94
CA ASN A 231 12.44 14.05 8.17
C ASN A 231 13.49 13.93 7.05
N ASP A 232 13.23 13.10 6.05
CA ASP A 232 14.20 12.84 5.02
C ASP A 232 13.99 13.71 3.78
N THR A 233 15.10 14.09 3.17
CA THR A 233 15.09 14.67 1.84
C THR A 233 15.01 13.55 0.80
N GLU A 234 14.53 13.87 -0.38
CA GLU A 234 14.42 12.93 -1.52
C GLU A 234 15.68 12.11 -1.80
N ASP A 235 16.84 12.65 -1.43
CA ASP A 235 18.16 12.07 -1.73
C ASP A 235 18.70 11.15 -0.61
N ARG A 236 18.08 11.12 0.58
CA ARG A 236 18.62 10.40 1.75
C ARG A 236 17.56 9.89 2.69
N GLN A 237 16.90 8.85 2.29
CA GLN A 237 15.97 8.13 3.17
C GLN A 237 16.76 7.40 4.26
N ASN A 238 16.37 7.53 5.52
CA ASN A 238 17.06 6.88 6.62
C ASN A 238 16.58 5.44 6.89
N PHE A 239 15.50 5.01 6.27
CA PHE A 239 14.93 3.66 6.34
C PHE A 239 14.46 3.22 7.74
N ILE A 240 14.32 4.14 8.67
CA ILE A 240 13.74 3.90 9.98
C ILE A 240 12.39 4.62 9.99
N PRO A 241 11.29 3.93 10.27
CA PRO A 241 10.00 4.59 10.34
C PRO A 241 9.97 5.62 11.47
N ASP A 242 9.29 6.73 11.25
CA ASP A 242 9.26 7.85 12.19
C ASP A 242 8.70 7.46 13.56
N TYR A 243 7.82 6.46 13.63
CA TYR A 243 7.31 5.94 14.90
C TYR A 243 8.37 5.17 15.71
N GLU A 244 9.51 4.84 15.12
CA GLU A 244 10.69 4.26 15.81
C GLU A 244 11.81 5.28 16.02
N GLU A 245 11.75 6.43 15.34
CA GLU A 245 12.80 7.43 15.43
C GLU A 245 12.72 8.28 16.70
N PRO A 246 13.89 8.57 17.32
CA PRO A 246 13.96 9.47 18.46
C PRO A 246 13.36 10.86 18.16
N PHE A 247 12.53 11.33 19.09
CA PHE A 247 11.78 12.59 19.05
C PHE A 247 10.64 12.66 18.04
N LEU A 248 10.68 11.90 16.92
CA LEU A 248 9.60 11.82 15.95
C LEU A 248 8.48 10.88 16.40
N ARG A 249 8.81 9.83 17.11
CA ARG A 249 7.83 8.83 17.62
C ARG A 249 6.73 9.42 18.51
N TYR A 250 6.85 10.65 18.97
CA TYR A 250 5.76 11.33 19.67
C TYR A 250 4.62 11.67 18.69
N HIS A 251 4.94 12.12 17.52
CA HIS A 251 3.96 12.60 16.52
C HIS A 251 3.33 11.46 15.74
N THR A 252 4.13 10.46 15.38
CA THR A 252 3.74 9.35 14.52
C THR A 252 3.38 8.12 15.34
N ASP A 253 2.30 7.45 15.00
CA ASP A 253 1.86 6.22 15.64
C ASP A 253 2.14 5.01 14.73
N ARG A 254 2.17 3.82 15.32
CA ARG A 254 2.38 2.57 14.57
C ARG A 254 1.19 2.26 13.66
N PRO A 255 1.41 1.57 12.52
CA PRO A 255 0.37 1.20 11.55
C PRO A 255 -0.82 0.47 12.14
N GLU A 256 -0.58 -0.34 13.17
CA GLU A 256 -1.62 -1.12 13.83
C GLU A 256 -2.72 -0.25 14.48
N TYR A 257 -2.43 1.03 14.74
CA TYR A 257 -3.40 1.98 15.31
C TYR A 257 -4.22 2.74 14.28
N LEU A 258 -3.91 2.61 13.00
CA LEU A 258 -4.71 3.21 11.94
C LEU A 258 -6.12 2.66 11.94
N PHE A 259 -7.06 3.48 11.53
CA PHE A 259 -8.45 3.10 11.40
C PHE A 259 -9.05 3.68 10.12
N GLY A 260 -10.01 3.00 9.56
CA GLY A 260 -10.67 3.43 8.32
C GLY A 260 -11.53 2.33 7.73
N VAL A 261 -11.93 2.57 6.50
CA VAL A 261 -12.64 1.58 5.68
C VAL A 261 -11.59 0.71 5.00
N ASP A 262 -11.85 -0.57 4.94
CA ASP A 262 -11.15 -1.61 4.22
C ASP A 262 -12.24 -2.41 3.51
N MET A 263 -12.52 -2.11 2.24
CA MET A 263 -13.63 -2.68 1.49
C MET A 263 -13.28 -4.00 0.81
N ASN A 264 -12.02 -4.13 0.41
CA ASN A 264 -11.50 -5.36 -0.19
C ASN A 264 -11.12 -6.44 0.84
N ASN A 265 -11.15 -6.09 2.15
CA ASN A 265 -10.90 -6.97 3.28
C ASN A 265 -9.49 -7.60 3.32
N ASN A 266 -8.50 -6.98 2.73
CA ASN A 266 -7.11 -7.45 2.76
C ASN A 266 -6.39 -7.16 4.09
N GLY A 267 -7.05 -6.44 5.02
CA GLY A 267 -6.50 -6.07 6.33
C GLY A 267 -5.81 -4.70 6.34
N TRP A 268 -5.79 -4.00 5.22
CA TRP A 268 -5.30 -2.64 5.10
C TRP A 268 -6.46 -1.65 4.92
N ILE A 269 -6.23 -0.41 5.23
CA ILE A 269 -7.23 0.64 5.08
C ILE A 269 -7.11 1.18 3.66
N ASP A 270 -8.20 1.22 2.90
CA ASP A 270 -8.24 1.57 1.47
C ASP A 270 -7.43 2.86 1.14
N ARG A 271 -7.51 3.88 1.99
CA ARG A 271 -6.79 5.16 1.77
C ARG A 271 -5.27 5.08 1.92
N PHE A 272 -4.73 3.96 2.45
CA PHE A 272 -3.29 3.74 2.63
C PHE A 272 -2.78 2.58 1.79
N GLU A 273 -3.61 2.07 0.91
CA GLU A 273 -3.21 1.05 -0.04
C GLU A 273 -2.34 1.63 -1.15
N ASN A 274 -1.49 0.78 -1.67
CA ASN A 274 -0.68 1.04 -2.84
C ASN A 274 -0.62 -0.22 -3.70
N ASP A 275 -0.94 -0.10 -4.95
CA ASP A 275 -0.83 -1.20 -5.91
C ASP A 275 -0.08 -0.76 -7.18
N GLU A 276 0.03 -1.64 -8.17
CA GLU A 276 0.66 -1.35 -9.47
C GLU A 276 -0.34 -0.93 -10.55
N GLU A 277 -1.62 -0.83 -10.20
CA GLU A 277 -2.64 -0.46 -11.16
C GLU A 277 -2.72 1.07 -11.27
N PRO A 278 -3.03 1.61 -12.44
CA PRO A 278 -3.28 3.03 -12.58
C PRO A 278 -4.56 3.44 -11.84
N ASP A 279 -4.65 4.70 -11.49
CA ASP A 279 -5.75 5.31 -10.74
C ASP A 279 -7.11 5.18 -11.45
N TYR A 280 -7.52 3.96 -11.64
CA TYR A 280 -8.82 3.60 -12.16
C TYR A 280 -9.69 3.11 -11.00
N PRO A 281 -10.96 3.52 -10.91
CA PRO A 281 -11.78 3.28 -9.71
C PRO A 281 -12.06 1.81 -9.42
N TYR A 282 -11.69 0.90 -10.33
CA TYR A 282 -11.94 -0.53 -10.18
C TYR A 282 -10.81 -1.35 -10.80
N ARG A 283 -10.54 -2.51 -10.20
CA ARG A 283 -9.50 -3.43 -10.65
C ARG A 283 -9.92 -4.24 -11.88
N ARG A 284 -8.93 -4.65 -12.67
CA ARG A 284 -9.14 -5.54 -13.81
C ARG A 284 -9.59 -6.93 -13.34
N ASP A 285 -10.31 -7.62 -14.22
CA ASP A 285 -10.92 -8.94 -13.96
C ASP A 285 -12.04 -8.92 -12.92
N HIS A 286 -12.56 -7.75 -12.55
CA HIS A 286 -13.55 -7.60 -11.51
C HIS A 286 -14.91 -7.15 -12.07
N ARG A 287 -15.97 -7.67 -11.45
CA ARG A 287 -17.35 -7.21 -11.63
C ARG A 287 -18.06 -7.17 -10.30
N GLY A 288 -18.65 -6.05 -10.00
CA GLY A 288 -19.31 -5.89 -8.72
C GLY A 288 -20.29 -4.74 -8.65
N TYR A 289 -20.83 -4.59 -7.47
CA TYR A 289 -21.62 -3.44 -7.07
C TYR A 289 -21.45 -3.16 -5.57
N ASN A 290 -21.61 -1.90 -5.21
CA ASN A 290 -21.73 -1.48 -3.83
C ASN A 290 -22.99 -0.62 -3.68
N ILE A 291 -23.84 -0.97 -2.74
CA ILE A 291 -25.06 -0.22 -2.44
C ILE A 291 -25.08 0.11 -0.95
N TYR A 292 -25.32 1.36 -0.63
CA TYR A 292 -25.54 1.74 0.75
C TYR A 292 -26.57 2.85 0.89
N ALA A 293 -27.16 2.89 2.06
CA ALA A 293 -28.01 3.98 2.48
C ALA A 293 -27.70 4.33 3.93
N GLY A 294 -27.98 5.57 4.29
CA GLY A 294 -27.68 6.02 5.64
C GLY A 294 -28.44 7.27 6.03
N THR A 295 -28.15 7.71 7.24
CA THR A 295 -28.77 8.90 7.82
C THR A 295 -27.76 9.67 8.66
N HIS A 296 -27.89 10.99 8.64
CA HIS A 296 -27.24 11.87 9.60
C HIS A 296 -28.11 11.96 10.87
N ILE A 297 -27.51 11.70 12.01
CA ILE A 297 -28.12 11.85 13.34
C ILE A 297 -27.56 13.15 13.93
N GLY A 298 -28.19 14.27 13.56
CA GLY A 298 -27.58 15.57 13.75
C GLY A 298 -26.42 15.84 12.77
N PRO A 299 -25.67 16.93 12.92
CA PRO A 299 -24.55 17.24 12.04
C PRO A 299 -23.30 16.40 12.34
N GLU A 300 -23.19 15.82 13.53
CA GLU A 300 -21.99 15.18 14.04
C GLU A 300 -21.93 13.66 13.80
N ALA A 301 -23.09 13.01 13.69
CA ALA A 301 -23.14 11.56 13.57
C ALA A 301 -23.70 11.09 12.23
N ARG A 302 -23.13 10.02 11.70
CA ARG A 302 -23.56 9.36 10.47
C ARG A 302 -23.63 7.85 10.68
N LEU A 303 -24.75 7.27 10.26
CA LEU A 303 -24.96 5.84 10.24
C LEU A 303 -25.19 5.39 8.80
N THR A 304 -24.45 4.36 8.36
CA THR A 304 -24.52 3.82 7.00
C THR A 304 -24.66 2.32 7.09
N VAL A 305 -25.55 1.76 6.28
CA VAL A 305 -25.71 0.31 6.06
C VAL A 305 -25.53 0.05 4.59
N GLY A 306 -24.70 -0.93 4.25
CA GLY A 306 -24.42 -1.25 2.86
C GLY A 306 -24.10 -2.71 2.60
N ARG A 307 -24.03 -3.02 1.33
CA ARG A 307 -23.60 -4.33 0.81
C ARG A 307 -22.72 -4.12 -0.42
N LEU A 308 -21.53 -4.73 -0.34
CA LEU A 308 -20.62 -4.94 -1.46
C LEU A 308 -20.78 -6.38 -1.95
N SER A 309 -20.75 -6.58 -3.25
CA SER A 309 -20.64 -7.89 -3.87
C SER A 309 -19.80 -7.78 -5.13
N GLU A 310 -18.71 -8.49 -5.14
CA GLU A 310 -17.71 -8.48 -6.20
C GLU A 310 -17.31 -9.90 -6.55
N LYS A 311 -16.96 -10.13 -7.80
CA LYS A 311 -16.46 -11.42 -8.28
C LYS A 311 -15.44 -11.23 -9.40
N LEU A 312 -14.53 -12.18 -9.52
CA LEU A 312 -13.65 -12.30 -10.67
C LEU A 312 -14.43 -12.75 -11.91
N LEU A 313 -14.08 -12.23 -13.08
CA LEU A 313 -14.66 -12.64 -14.36
C LEU A 313 -14.02 -13.92 -14.89
N ALA A 314 -12.72 -14.11 -14.64
CA ALA A 314 -11.96 -15.28 -15.08
C ALA A 314 -12.06 -16.47 -14.11
N GLY A 315 -12.71 -16.33 -12.96
CA GLY A 315 -12.79 -17.36 -11.92
C GLY A 315 -14.09 -17.33 -11.13
N ASP A 316 -14.20 -18.24 -10.16
CA ASP A 316 -15.38 -18.36 -9.29
C ASP A 316 -15.21 -17.62 -7.95
N ARG A 317 -14.10 -16.91 -7.76
CA ARG A 317 -13.82 -16.19 -6.52
C ARG A 317 -14.68 -14.96 -6.37
N LYS A 318 -15.03 -14.67 -5.14
CA LYS A 318 -15.93 -13.56 -4.79
C LYS A 318 -15.52 -12.88 -3.50
N ASN A 319 -15.86 -11.61 -3.40
CA ASN A 319 -15.86 -10.84 -2.17
C ASN A 319 -17.28 -10.31 -1.93
N GLU A 320 -17.91 -10.73 -0.86
CA GLU A 320 -19.22 -10.27 -0.44
C GLU A 320 -19.15 -9.74 0.98
N SER A 321 -19.52 -8.50 1.18
CA SER A 321 -19.61 -7.94 2.52
C SER A 321 -20.91 -7.18 2.75
N THR A 322 -21.48 -7.34 3.93
CA THR A 322 -22.60 -6.52 4.43
C THR A 322 -22.07 -5.77 5.64
N TYR A 323 -22.18 -4.45 5.63
CA TYR A 323 -21.55 -3.61 6.62
C TYR A 323 -22.49 -2.61 7.25
N LEU A 324 -22.16 -2.26 8.49
CA LEU A 324 -22.74 -1.17 9.28
C LEU A 324 -21.61 -0.28 9.71
N LEU A 325 -21.61 0.96 9.21
CA LEU A 325 -20.60 1.95 9.52
C LEU A 325 -21.23 3.09 10.33
N PHE A 326 -20.66 3.38 11.49
CA PHE A 326 -21.01 4.51 12.32
C PHE A 326 -19.82 5.44 12.48
N THR A 327 -20.04 6.73 12.24
CA THR A 327 -19.04 7.77 12.49
C THR A 327 -19.66 8.87 13.33
N TYR A 328 -18.89 9.36 14.29
CA TYR A 328 -19.27 10.51 15.11
C TYR A 328 -18.06 11.42 15.30
N GLU A 329 -18.27 12.69 15.06
CA GLU A 329 -17.22 13.69 15.27
C GLU A 329 -17.85 14.96 15.82
N ARG A 330 -17.32 15.44 16.95
CA ARG A 330 -17.81 16.64 17.59
C ARG A 330 -16.71 17.41 18.29
N ASP A 331 -16.70 18.72 18.01
CA ASP A 331 -15.89 19.68 18.72
C ASP A 331 -16.70 20.24 19.92
N PHE A 332 -16.15 20.06 21.11
CA PHE A 332 -16.67 20.63 22.34
C PHE A 332 -15.87 21.88 22.67
N ALA A 333 -16.47 23.06 22.52
CA ALA A 333 -15.83 24.38 22.51
C ALA A 333 -14.83 24.67 23.65
N GLN A 334 -14.85 23.91 24.74
CA GLN A 334 -13.97 24.10 25.90
C GLN A 334 -13.26 22.81 26.33
N LEU A 335 -13.63 21.67 25.77
CA LEU A 335 -13.11 20.38 26.20
C LEU A 335 -12.16 19.76 25.18
N GLY A 336 -12.40 20.03 23.87
CA GLY A 336 -11.65 19.40 22.81
C GLY A 336 -12.54 18.65 21.82
N ARG A 337 -11.99 17.69 21.11
CA ARG A 337 -12.62 16.98 19.99
C ARG A 337 -12.75 15.49 20.29
N LEU A 338 -13.95 14.95 20.06
CA LEU A 338 -14.22 13.52 20.14
C LEU A 338 -14.48 12.97 18.73
N ARG A 339 -13.78 11.91 18.35
CA ARG A 339 -14.03 11.11 17.16
C ARG A 339 -14.35 9.69 17.55
N VAL A 340 -15.37 9.11 16.92
CA VAL A 340 -15.73 7.71 17.05
C VAL A 340 -15.96 7.15 15.66
N PHE A 341 -15.37 6.00 15.41
CA PHE A 341 -15.55 5.21 14.21
C PHE A 341 -15.86 3.78 14.63
N ASP A 342 -16.89 3.19 14.02
CA ASP A 342 -17.21 1.78 14.23
C ASP A 342 -17.69 1.17 12.91
N ASN A 343 -17.01 0.12 12.48
CA ASN A 343 -17.31 -0.61 11.26
C ASN A 343 -17.53 -2.10 11.60
N PHE A 344 -18.76 -2.55 11.48
CA PHE A 344 -19.13 -3.94 11.64
C PHE A 344 -19.44 -4.55 10.28
N LYS A 345 -18.77 -5.66 9.93
CA LYS A 345 -18.93 -6.34 8.64
C LYS A 345 -19.22 -7.83 8.82
N LEU A 346 -20.05 -8.36 7.92
CA LEU A 346 -20.19 -9.79 7.65
C LEU A 346 -19.56 -10.04 6.28
N VAL A 347 -18.48 -10.81 6.24
CA VAL A 347 -17.61 -10.94 5.08
C VAL A 347 -17.52 -12.39 4.62
N GLU A 348 -17.60 -12.60 3.31
CA GLU A 348 -17.18 -13.82 2.60
C GLU A 348 -16.23 -13.39 1.49
N ASP A 349 -14.92 -13.58 1.69
CA ASP A 349 -13.90 -13.14 0.77
C ASP A 349 -12.94 -14.26 0.36
N ASP A 350 -12.80 -14.44 -0.96
CA ASP A 350 -11.90 -15.39 -1.59
C ASP A 350 -10.97 -14.71 -2.63
N ILE A 351 -11.06 -13.39 -2.79
CA ILE A 351 -10.25 -12.65 -3.77
C ILE A 351 -9.00 -12.12 -3.07
N PRO A 352 -7.79 -12.63 -3.39
CA PRO A 352 -6.57 -12.08 -2.82
C PRO A 352 -6.24 -10.72 -3.45
N ASP A 353 -5.99 -9.76 -2.59
CA ASP A 353 -5.71 -8.39 -2.96
C ASP A 353 -4.33 -7.95 -2.45
N ASN A 354 -3.32 -8.17 -3.29
CA ASN A 354 -1.93 -7.97 -2.92
C ASN A 354 -1.53 -6.51 -3.09
N LEU A 355 -0.74 -6.01 -2.16
CA LEU A 355 -0.24 -4.64 -2.13
C LEU A 355 1.26 -4.59 -2.38
N PHE A 356 1.76 -3.39 -2.70
CA PHE A 356 3.17 -3.07 -2.70
C PHE A 356 3.50 -2.22 -1.49
N GLN A 357 4.48 -2.66 -0.72
CA GLN A 357 4.91 -1.95 0.48
C GLN A 357 6.41 -1.84 0.56
N TRP A 358 6.85 -0.81 1.26
CA TRP A 358 8.23 -0.68 1.65
C TRP A 358 8.53 -1.69 2.76
N VAL A 359 9.49 -2.56 2.51
CA VAL A 359 9.99 -3.51 3.49
C VAL A 359 11.48 -3.25 3.71
N GLN A 360 11.87 -3.12 4.96
CA GLN A 360 13.28 -2.98 5.33
C GLN A 360 13.75 -4.26 6.01
N PRO A 361 14.40 -5.17 5.29
CA PRO A 361 15.11 -6.28 5.89
C PRO A 361 16.25 -5.75 6.75
N SER A 362 16.54 -6.40 7.88
CA SER A 362 17.69 -6.07 8.72
C SER A 362 18.96 -6.00 7.88
N ASN A 363 19.72 -4.91 8.00
CA ASN A 363 20.97 -4.62 7.30
C ASN A 363 20.87 -4.28 5.79
N SER A 364 19.73 -3.87 5.29
CA SER A 364 19.56 -3.41 3.92
C SER A 364 18.94 -2.02 3.83
N ARG A 365 19.02 -1.40 2.65
CA ARG A 365 18.38 -0.10 2.40
C ARG A 365 16.86 -0.16 2.29
N GLY A 366 16.27 -1.33 2.41
CA GLY A 366 14.87 -1.53 2.12
C GLY A 366 14.57 -1.55 0.62
N THR A 367 13.40 -2.04 0.27
CA THR A 367 12.89 -2.14 -1.09
C THR A 367 11.39 -2.25 -1.08
N GLN A 368 10.74 -1.89 -2.16
CA GLN A 368 9.35 -2.24 -2.34
C GLN A 368 9.21 -3.75 -2.48
N GLN A 369 8.30 -4.32 -1.75
CA GLN A 369 8.00 -5.73 -1.77
C GLN A 369 6.51 -5.95 -1.91
N ARG A 370 6.13 -6.96 -2.69
CA ARG A 370 4.74 -7.39 -2.76
C ARG A 370 4.36 -8.04 -1.43
N VAL A 371 3.35 -7.52 -0.78
CA VAL A 371 2.73 -8.09 0.40
C VAL A 371 1.51 -8.87 -0.06
N PHE A 372 1.54 -10.18 0.21
CA PHE A 372 0.43 -11.05 -0.17
C PHE A 372 -0.72 -10.91 0.81
N ASP A 373 -1.90 -10.78 0.28
CA ASP A 373 -3.12 -10.87 1.05
C ASP A 373 -3.27 -12.29 1.63
N VAL A 374 -3.38 -12.34 2.94
CA VAL A 374 -3.57 -13.59 3.70
C VAL A 374 -5.03 -14.01 3.80
N LEU A 375 -5.94 -13.27 3.16
CA LEU A 375 -7.39 -13.45 3.21
C LEU A 375 -7.92 -13.55 4.65
N PRO A 376 -7.79 -12.50 5.45
CA PRO A 376 -8.11 -12.55 6.88
C PRO A 376 -9.61 -12.71 7.16
N ALA A 377 -10.46 -12.49 6.16
CA ALA A 377 -11.92 -12.40 6.31
C ALA A 377 -12.73 -13.36 5.42
N ARG A 378 -12.32 -14.62 5.24
CA ARG A 378 -12.96 -15.58 4.33
C ARG A 378 -14.45 -15.87 4.63
N ASP A 379 -14.82 -16.14 5.87
CA ASP A 379 -16.22 -16.23 6.36
C ASP A 379 -16.23 -15.69 7.78
N THR A 380 -16.26 -14.39 7.90
CA THR A 380 -15.80 -13.69 9.10
C THR A 380 -16.78 -12.61 9.53
N TRP A 381 -16.98 -12.48 10.81
CA TRP A 381 -17.47 -11.25 11.41
C TRP A 381 -16.26 -10.38 11.73
N VAL A 382 -16.25 -9.20 11.15
CA VAL A 382 -15.20 -8.20 11.40
C VAL A 382 -15.83 -7.04 12.13
N ASN A 383 -15.18 -6.57 13.17
CA ASN A 383 -15.54 -5.32 13.82
C ASN A 383 -14.28 -4.51 14.11
N THR A 384 -14.24 -3.30 13.60
CA THR A 384 -13.19 -2.31 13.87
C THR A 384 -13.83 -1.12 14.56
N SER A 385 -13.43 -0.86 15.80
CA SER A 385 -13.88 0.31 16.57
C SER A 385 -12.69 1.18 16.93
N TYR A 386 -12.87 2.48 16.77
CA TYR A 386 -11.87 3.49 17.13
C TYR A 386 -12.52 4.66 17.85
N VAL A 387 -11.86 5.12 18.91
CA VAL A 387 -12.24 6.31 19.68
C VAL A 387 -11.02 7.17 19.90
N GLN A 388 -11.10 8.43 19.53
CA GLN A 388 -10.07 9.42 19.84
C GLN A 388 -10.69 10.61 20.57
N PHE A 389 -10.01 11.05 21.61
CA PHE A 389 -10.36 12.26 22.32
C PHE A 389 -9.14 13.18 22.43
N ASP A 390 -9.25 14.35 21.83
CA ASP A 390 -8.25 15.41 21.86
C ASP A 390 -8.71 16.46 22.89
N PHE A 391 -8.03 16.53 24.02
CA PHE A 391 -8.41 17.40 25.13
C PHE A 391 -7.59 18.68 25.13
N THR A 392 -8.25 19.85 25.21
CA THR A 392 -7.64 21.18 25.08
C THR A 392 -8.12 22.18 26.14
N LEU A 393 -8.70 21.72 27.26
CA LEU A 393 -9.31 22.59 28.29
C LEU A 393 -8.30 23.55 28.94
N VAL A 394 -7.06 23.09 29.12
CA VAL A 394 -6.01 23.91 29.75
C VAL A 394 -5.11 24.45 28.65
N GLY A 395 -4.98 25.78 28.58
CA GLY A 395 -4.08 26.40 27.59
C GLY A 395 -2.66 25.83 27.68
N ASN A 396 -2.05 25.58 26.53
CA ASN A 396 -0.74 24.96 26.37
C ASN A 396 -0.61 23.49 26.79
N LEU A 397 -1.70 22.85 27.23
CA LEU A 397 -1.74 21.41 27.51
C LEU A 397 -2.56 20.71 26.42
N ASN A 398 -1.94 19.83 25.69
CA ASN A 398 -2.62 18.93 24.76
C ASN A 398 -2.59 17.53 25.35
N VAL A 399 -3.72 16.85 25.33
CA VAL A 399 -3.82 15.44 25.71
C VAL A 399 -4.61 14.71 24.63
N ILE A 400 -4.02 13.68 24.07
CA ILE A 400 -4.64 12.86 23.03
C ILE A 400 -4.73 11.43 23.53
N ASN A 401 -5.93 10.89 23.53
CA ASN A 401 -6.19 9.50 23.86
C ASN A 401 -6.80 8.80 22.64
N LYS A 402 -6.19 7.71 22.21
CA LYS A 402 -6.66 6.87 21.11
C LYS A 402 -6.90 5.46 21.64
N PHE A 403 -8.03 4.90 21.31
CA PHE A 403 -8.38 3.50 21.60
C PHE A 403 -8.85 2.84 20.32
N LYS A 404 -8.25 1.69 19.98
CA LYS A 404 -8.65 0.87 18.83
C LYS A 404 -8.86 -0.56 19.25
N THR A 405 -9.90 -1.18 18.70
CA THR A 405 -10.09 -2.63 18.78
C THR A 405 -10.52 -3.18 17.44
N GLU A 406 -9.96 -4.33 17.09
CA GLU A 406 -10.35 -5.10 15.91
C GLU A 406 -10.63 -6.54 16.31
N ILE A 407 -11.67 -7.10 15.75
CA ILE A 407 -12.10 -8.47 16.01
C ILE A 407 -12.42 -9.13 14.67
N TYR A 408 -11.72 -10.21 14.38
CA TYR A 408 -11.98 -11.09 13.24
C TYR A 408 -12.47 -12.43 13.78
N ASN A 409 -13.73 -12.76 13.60
CA ASN A 409 -14.30 -14.03 14.05
C ASN A 409 -14.60 -14.91 12.85
N GLN A 410 -13.68 -15.83 12.55
CA GLN A 410 -13.80 -16.83 11.49
C GLN A 410 -14.81 -17.92 11.87
N ARG A 411 -15.83 -18.14 11.03
CA ARG A 411 -16.96 -19.01 11.37
C ARG A 411 -16.87 -20.42 10.78
N ARG A 412 -16.48 -20.55 9.50
CA ARG A 412 -16.63 -21.81 8.75
C ARG A 412 -15.34 -22.39 8.21
N GLU A 413 -14.26 -21.64 8.24
CA GLU A 413 -13.01 -22.09 7.67
C GLU A 413 -12.45 -23.38 8.27
N GLN A 414 -11.42 -23.90 7.61
CA GLN A 414 -10.69 -25.12 8.02
C GLN A 414 -10.41 -25.09 9.52
N ARG A 415 -10.45 -26.25 10.15
CA ARG A 415 -10.35 -26.40 11.62
C ARG A 415 -9.25 -25.56 12.28
N ASP A 416 -8.15 -25.34 11.56
CA ASP A 416 -6.97 -24.60 12.07
C ASP A 416 -7.14 -23.08 12.05
N LEU A 417 -8.03 -22.54 11.22
CA LEU A 417 -8.28 -21.12 11.08
C LEU A 417 -9.58 -20.65 11.71
N ARG A 418 -10.42 -21.59 12.19
CA ARG A 418 -11.64 -21.24 12.89
C ARG A 418 -11.33 -20.70 14.27
N GLY A 419 -11.75 -19.48 14.53
CA GLY A 419 -11.55 -18.83 15.83
C GLY A 419 -11.68 -17.33 15.75
N THR A 420 -11.17 -16.67 16.76
CA THR A 420 -11.20 -15.22 16.87
C THR A 420 -9.78 -14.68 16.96
N ALA A 421 -9.39 -13.86 15.98
CA ALA A 421 -8.26 -12.95 16.12
C ALA A 421 -8.74 -11.63 16.70
N SER A 422 -7.95 -10.99 17.51
CA SER A 422 -8.29 -9.67 18.05
C SER A 422 -7.07 -8.81 18.28
N PHE A 423 -7.24 -7.53 18.01
CA PHE A 423 -6.31 -6.46 18.35
C PHE A 423 -6.98 -5.51 19.35
N VAL A 424 -6.23 -5.06 20.35
CA VAL A 424 -6.61 -3.98 21.26
C VAL A 424 -5.42 -3.05 21.40
N GLY A 425 -5.61 -1.78 21.08
CA GLY A 425 -4.57 -0.76 21.18
C GLY A 425 -5.03 0.46 21.95
N LEU A 426 -4.13 1.05 22.73
CA LEU A 426 -4.35 2.25 23.51
C LEU A 426 -3.13 3.15 23.38
N ILE A 427 -3.33 4.39 22.96
CA ILE A 427 -2.31 5.44 22.94
C ILE A 427 -2.77 6.59 23.81
N ASN A 428 -1.88 7.03 24.69
CA ASN A 428 -2.07 8.26 25.46
C ASN A 428 -0.88 9.17 25.21
N LYS A 429 -1.14 10.38 24.73
CA LYS A 429 -0.14 11.42 24.51
C LYS A 429 -0.50 12.63 25.36
N ALA A 430 0.51 13.27 25.91
CA ALA A 430 0.36 14.53 26.60
C ALA A 430 1.58 15.41 26.36
N ASP A 431 1.38 16.66 26.03
CA ASP A 431 2.43 17.68 25.97
C ASP A 431 1.98 18.97 26.64
N TYR A 432 2.95 19.65 27.21
CA TYR A 432 2.73 20.92 27.86
C TYR A 432 3.87 21.90 27.56
N THR A 433 3.55 23.03 26.96
CA THR A 433 4.54 24.05 26.64
C THR A 433 4.46 25.23 27.63
N PHE A 434 5.57 25.56 28.28
CA PHE A 434 5.63 26.68 29.21
C PHE A 434 6.96 27.46 29.15
N PRO A 435 6.91 28.78 29.23
CA PRO A 435 8.10 29.62 29.25
C PRO A 435 8.73 29.67 30.64
N VAL A 436 10.05 29.54 30.69
CA VAL A 436 10.87 29.80 31.88
C VAL A 436 11.93 30.86 31.51
N ARG A 437 11.64 32.12 31.79
CA ARG A 437 12.44 33.27 31.32
C ARG A 437 12.50 33.31 29.78
N ASN A 438 13.68 33.08 29.22
CA ASN A 438 13.93 33.05 27.77
C ASN A 438 13.91 31.64 27.19
N ILE A 439 13.62 30.64 28.00
CA ILE A 439 13.63 29.22 27.61
C ILE A 439 12.20 28.78 27.50
N GLU A 440 11.85 28.12 26.42
CA GLU A 440 10.60 27.38 26.28
C GLU A 440 10.88 25.91 26.63
N LEU A 441 10.16 25.41 27.61
CA LEU A 441 10.23 24.00 28.03
C LEU A 441 8.98 23.26 27.58
N GLU A 442 9.19 22.09 27.02
CA GLU A 442 8.12 21.24 26.51
C GLU A 442 8.35 19.79 26.97
N PRO A 443 7.85 19.40 28.15
CA PRO A 443 7.73 17.99 28.49
C PRO A 443 6.62 17.33 27.67
N ARG A 444 6.89 16.13 27.16
CA ARG A 444 5.94 15.29 26.44
C ARG A 444 5.96 13.89 27.02
N PHE A 445 4.82 13.23 26.98
CA PHE A 445 4.68 11.84 27.39
C PHE A 445 3.86 11.09 26.35
N LYS A 446 4.29 9.88 26.01
CA LYS A 446 3.55 8.96 25.15
C LYS A 446 3.57 7.57 25.78
N SER A 447 2.41 6.95 25.89
CA SER A 447 2.23 5.55 26.29
C SER A 447 1.45 4.83 25.21
N GLU A 448 2.01 3.73 24.73
CA GLU A 448 1.43 2.87 23.71
C GLU A 448 1.30 1.46 24.27
N PHE A 449 0.09 0.97 24.37
CA PHE A 449 -0.20 -0.41 24.74
C PHE A 449 -0.87 -1.10 23.56
N LEU A 450 -0.40 -2.29 23.22
CA LEU A 450 -1.06 -3.14 22.26
C LEU A 450 -1.16 -4.58 22.76
N ARG A 451 -2.22 -5.24 22.33
CA ARG A 451 -2.45 -6.66 22.51
C ARG A 451 -3.03 -7.25 21.25
N GLU A 452 -2.33 -8.19 20.67
CA GLU A 452 -2.75 -8.90 19.48
C GLU A 452 -2.85 -10.40 19.79
N ARG A 453 -4.01 -10.95 19.49
CA ARG A 453 -4.29 -12.38 19.61
C ARG A 453 -4.50 -12.99 18.23
N PRO A 454 -3.66 -13.94 17.82
CA PRO A 454 -3.85 -14.65 16.58
C PRO A 454 -5.05 -15.62 16.64
N VAL A 455 -5.57 -16.02 15.47
CA VAL A 455 -6.65 -17.01 15.37
C VAL A 455 -6.24 -18.35 15.97
N ARG A 456 -5.01 -18.76 15.70
CA ARG A 456 -4.48 -20.05 16.17
C ARG A 456 -4.00 -19.92 17.61
N LYS A 457 -4.57 -20.69 18.52
CA LYS A 457 -4.18 -20.70 19.94
C LYS A 457 -2.72 -21.10 20.21
N ARG A 458 -2.07 -21.75 19.25
CA ARG A 458 -0.65 -22.14 19.35
C ARG A 458 0.32 -21.03 18.96
N ASP A 459 -0.19 -20.03 18.25
CA ASP A 459 0.63 -18.88 17.85
C ASP A 459 0.72 -17.91 19.05
N PRO A 460 1.88 -17.33 19.32
CA PRO A 460 2.06 -16.49 20.50
C PRO A 460 1.19 -15.24 20.46
N GLU A 461 0.65 -14.85 21.60
CA GLU A 461 0.00 -13.57 21.79
C GLU A 461 1.08 -12.49 21.88
N ARG A 462 0.92 -11.40 21.14
CA ARG A 462 1.77 -10.22 21.22
C ARG A 462 1.15 -9.23 22.19
N ARG A 463 1.91 -8.80 23.21
CA ARG A 463 1.41 -7.90 24.24
C ARG A 463 2.53 -6.98 24.70
N GLU A 464 2.46 -5.71 24.31
CA GLU A 464 3.54 -4.74 24.42
C GLU A 464 3.08 -3.47 25.10
N LEU A 465 4.00 -2.86 25.87
CA LEU A 465 3.86 -1.53 26.42
C LEU A 465 5.11 -0.73 26.10
N THR A 466 4.93 0.43 25.50
CA THR A 466 5.99 1.41 25.31
C THR A 466 5.63 2.70 26.03
N GLU A 467 6.47 3.14 26.94
CA GLU A 467 6.32 4.41 27.63
C GLU A 467 7.50 5.32 27.31
N THR A 468 7.24 6.50 26.79
CA THR A 468 8.27 7.44 26.40
C THR A 468 8.03 8.82 27.00
N LEU A 469 9.05 9.32 27.67
CA LEU A 469 9.10 10.67 28.22
C LEU A 469 10.08 11.51 27.43
N PHE A 470 9.66 12.68 27.00
CA PHE A 470 10.48 13.66 26.31
C PHE A 470 10.57 14.95 27.13
N LEU A 471 11.71 15.61 27.06
CA LEU A 471 11.87 16.97 27.53
C LEU A 471 12.63 17.76 26.47
N ILE A 472 11.97 18.75 25.90
CA ILE A 472 12.56 19.62 24.89
C ILE A 472 12.71 21.02 25.50
N ALA A 473 13.89 21.61 25.36
CA ALA A 473 14.14 22.98 25.78
C ALA A 473 14.63 23.79 24.58
N ARG A 474 13.88 24.86 24.24
CA ARG A 474 14.20 25.80 23.17
C ARG A 474 14.74 27.09 23.74
N ILE A 475 15.96 27.43 23.34
CA ILE A 475 16.71 28.57 23.88
C ILE A 475 17.05 29.52 22.72
N PRO A 476 16.39 30.66 22.56
CA PRO A 476 16.79 31.66 21.59
C PRO A 476 18.10 32.30 22.05
N LEU A 477 19.18 32.10 21.29
CA LEU A 477 20.48 32.72 21.58
C LEU A 477 20.63 34.09 20.92
N LEU A 478 20.23 34.21 19.66
CA LEU A 478 20.29 35.40 18.83
C LEU A 478 18.97 35.54 18.09
N SER A 479 18.74 36.67 17.44
CA SER A 479 17.52 36.94 16.66
C SER A 479 17.21 35.87 15.58
N HIS A 480 18.23 35.17 15.13
CA HIS A 480 18.14 34.17 14.06
C HIS A 480 18.69 32.80 14.45
N THR A 481 18.99 32.60 15.74
CA THR A 481 19.62 31.34 16.21
C THR A 481 18.86 30.77 17.39
N LEU A 482 18.41 29.55 17.23
CA LEU A 482 17.73 28.74 18.26
C LEU A 482 18.62 27.54 18.62
N VAL A 483 18.77 27.29 19.90
CA VAL A 483 19.36 26.05 20.43
C VAL A 483 18.25 25.20 21.01
N GLU A 484 18.20 23.95 20.59
CA GLU A 484 17.28 22.96 21.11
C GLU A 484 18.07 21.89 21.86
N LEU A 485 17.65 21.60 23.09
CA LEU A 485 18.15 20.51 23.89
C LEU A 485 17.02 19.49 24.06
N GLY A 486 17.29 18.25 23.74
CA GLY A 486 16.34 17.14 23.82
C GLY A 486 16.82 16.04 24.76
N LEU A 487 15.93 15.58 25.62
CA LEU A 487 16.05 14.35 26.39
C LEU A 487 14.87 13.44 26.03
N GLU A 488 15.16 12.19 25.74
CA GLU A 488 14.14 11.15 25.53
C GLU A 488 14.50 9.93 26.37
N LEU A 489 13.53 9.43 27.11
CA LEU A 489 13.61 8.20 27.90
C LEU A 489 12.47 7.29 27.46
N SER A 490 12.79 6.13 26.89
CA SER A 490 11.80 5.17 26.42
C SER A 490 12.01 3.82 27.08
N HIS A 491 10.94 3.27 27.62
CA HIS A 491 10.86 1.94 28.18
C HIS A 491 9.93 1.09 27.34
N PHE A 492 10.43 -0.04 26.87
CA PHE A 492 9.68 -1.05 26.15
C PHE A 492 9.63 -2.33 26.97
N GLU A 493 8.44 -2.86 27.16
CA GLU A 493 8.17 -4.10 27.88
C GLU A 493 7.30 -5.03 27.03
N GLN A 494 7.80 -6.24 26.82
CA GLN A 494 7.08 -7.33 26.18
C GLN A 494 6.52 -8.24 27.29
N PHE A 495 5.20 -8.20 27.50
CA PHE A 495 4.56 -9.10 28.47
C PHE A 495 4.54 -10.52 27.93
N ARG A 496 5.35 -11.39 28.56
CA ARG A 496 5.40 -12.80 28.21
C ARG A 496 4.55 -13.57 29.23
N ASP A 497 3.57 -14.31 28.73
CA ASP A 497 2.88 -15.27 29.59
C ASP A 497 3.70 -16.56 29.57
N ASP A 498 4.38 -16.85 30.67
CA ASP A 498 5.12 -18.11 30.93
C ASP A 498 4.11 -19.25 31.21
N GLU A 499 3.12 -19.46 30.33
CA GLU A 499 2.27 -20.65 30.39
C GLU A 499 3.07 -21.86 29.92
N GLU A 500 3.19 -22.87 30.82
CA GLU A 500 3.85 -24.15 30.50
C GLU A 500 3.23 -24.77 29.24
N GLY A 501 4.00 -24.83 28.16
CA GLY A 501 3.64 -25.48 26.90
C GLY A 501 3.28 -24.56 25.73
N VAL A 502 3.32 -23.25 25.89
CA VAL A 502 3.25 -22.31 24.78
C VAL A 502 4.66 -22.06 24.23
N PRO A 503 4.88 -22.20 22.90
CA PRO A 503 6.17 -21.86 22.33
C PRO A 503 6.46 -20.37 22.55
N VAL A 504 7.52 -20.07 23.30
CA VAL A 504 8.02 -18.69 23.37
C VAL A 504 8.55 -18.33 21.98
N ASP A 505 7.93 -17.34 21.35
CA ASP A 505 8.45 -16.79 20.12
C ASP A 505 9.83 -16.17 20.41
N ARG A 506 10.88 -16.71 19.76
CA ARG A 506 12.25 -16.24 19.94
C ARG A 506 12.53 -14.96 19.14
N ASP A 507 11.62 -14.57 18.28
CA ASP A 507 11.72 -13.39 17.41
C ASP A 507 11.09 -12.14 18.05
N LEU A 508 10.51 -12.25 19.26
CA LEU A 508 9.99 -11.11 20.01
C LEU A 508 11.14 -10.21 20.51
N GLU A 509 10.92 -8.91 20.39
CA GLU A 509 11.88 -7.92 20.87
C GLU A 509 12.11 -8.05 22.38
N PRO A 510 13.35 -7.99 22.85
CA PRO A 510 13.64 -8.04 24.27
C PRO A 510 13.25 -6.73 24.97
N ASP A 511 12.86 -6.83 26.24
CA ASP A 511 12.64 -5.66 27.08
C ASP A 511 13.82 -4.72 27.02
N SER A 512 13.55 -3.44 26.85
CA SER A 512 14.60 -2.47 26.59
C SER A 512 14.34 -1.11 27.24
N PHE A 513 15.42 -0.42 27.55
CA PHE A 513 15.39 0.96 28.01
C PHE A 513 16.34 1.83 27.20
N SER A 514 15.78 2.83 26.51
CA SER A 514 16.52 3.78 25.69
C SER A 514 16.65 5.12 26.40
N ARG A 515 17.85 5.70 26.33
CA ARG A 515 18.15 7.06 26.82
C ARG A 515 18.81 7.83 25.71
N ILE A 516 18.23 8.96 25.35
CA ILE A 516 18.71 9.78 24.25
C ILE A 516 18.88 11.20 24.73
N VAL A 517 20.05 11.78 24.44
CA VAL A 517 20.33 13.20 24.62
C VAL A 517 20.71 13.79 23.30
N ALA A 518 20.08 14.89 22.94
CA ALA A 518 20.38 15.60 21.71
C ALA A 518 20.58 17.10 21.95
N VAL A 519 21.44 17.72 21.17
CA VAL A 519 21.59 19.17 21.07
C VAL A 519 21.59 19.56 19.61
N GLN A 520 20.82 20.59 19.27
CA GLN A 520 20.68 21.09 17.91
C GLN A 520 20.76 22.60 17.89
N PHE A 521 21.46 23.12 16.92
CA PHE A 521 21.56 24.54 16.60
C PHE A 521 20.86 24.79 15.27
N ASN A 522 19.86 25.66 15.32
CA ASN A 522 19.10 26.10 14.15
C ASN A 522 19.40 27.58 13.91
N ASN A 523 19.92 27.94 12.75
CA ASN A 523 20.12 29.32 12.35
C ASN A 523 19.36 29.58 11.04
N SER A 524 18.58 30.65 11.00
CA SER A 524 17.90 31.10 9.79
C SER A 524 18.29 32.56 9.55
N SER A 525 19.03 32.84 8.51
CA SER A 525 19.49 34.18 8.16
C SER A 525 19.20 34.55 6.71
N ASP A 526 18.85 35.81 6.50
CA ASP A 526 18.59 36.32 5.15
C ASP A 526 19.88 36.88 4.56
N TYR A 527 20.24 36.41 3.39
CA TYR A 527 21.43 36.84 2.66
C TYR A 527 21.12 37.07 1.19
N LEU A 528 21.19 38.32 0.75
CA LEU A 528 21.00 38.73 -0.66
C LEU A 528 19.67 38.25 -1.28
N GLY A 529 18.58 38.22 -0.51
CA GLY A 529 17.25 37.77 -0.97
C GLY A 529 17.08 36.25 -0.94
N TYR A 530 18.04 35.55 -0.38
CA TYR A 530 17.94 34.12 -0.08
C TYR A 530 17.84 33.91 1.43
N ARG A 531 16.97 33.01 1.85
CA ARG A 531 16.97 32.53 3.23
C ARG A 531 17.90 31.33 3.35
N LEU A 532 18.96 31.51 4.15
CA LEU A 532 19.92 30.46 4.47
C LEU A 532 19.51 29.81 5.80
N HIS A 533 19.23 28.52 5.77
CA HIS A 533 19.00 27.70 6.96
C HIS A 533 20.22 26.82 7.20
N LEU A 534 20.74 26.88 8.42
CA LEU A 534 21.81 26.01 8.90
C LEU A 534 21.29 25.28 10.13
N GLN A 535 21.33 23.98 10.06
CA GLN A 535 20.98 23.09 11.15
C GLN A 535 22.18 22.18 11.42
N THR A 536 22.63 22.14 12.66
CA THR A 536 23.69 21.22 13.09
C THR A 536 23.38 20.65 14.45
N GLY A 537 23.66 19.40 14.67
CA GLY A 537 23.35 18.76 15.93
C GLY A 537 24.19 17.54 16.25
N PHE A 538 24.06 17.14 17.51
CA PHE A 538 24.67 15.94 18.06
C PHE A 538 23.62 15.16 18.84
N ARG A 539 23.58 13.84 18.65
CA ARG A 539 22.72 12.91 19.37
C ARG A 539 23.56 11.78 19.96
N LEU A 540 23.34 11.47 21.22
CA LEU A 540 23.88 10.31 21.91
C LEU A 540 22.72 9.44 22.38
N GLN A 541 22.72 8.18 21.99
CA GLN A 541 21.72 7.18 22.37
C GLN A 541 22.41 6.02 23.08
N LYS A 542 21.87 5.62 24.23
CA LYS A 542 22.22 4.40 24.92
C LYS A 542 21.00 3.52 25.06
N LEU A 543 21.06 2.33 24.47
CA LEU A 543 20.03 1.31 24.53
C LEU A 543 20.51 0.18 25.42
N THR A 544 19.71 -0.19 26.40
CA THR A 544 19.99 -1.25 27.38
C THR A 544 18.89 -2.30 27.23
N PHE A 545 19.28 -3.55 27.08
CA PHE A 545 18.39 -4.69 27.02
C PHE A 545 18.50 -5.52 28.30
N GLU A 546 17.44 -6.27 28.63
CA GLU A 546 17.44 -7.13 29.82
C GLU A 546 18.51 -8.22 29.73
N ASN A 547 18.66 -8.87 28.56
CA ASN A 547 19.52 -10.05 28.41
C ASN A 547 20.61 -9.90 27.32
N LEU A 548 20.85 -8.70 26.82
CA LEU A 548 21.84 -8.41 25.80
C LEU A 548 22.79 -7.28 26.23
N PRO A 549 24.02 -7.23 25.71
CA PRO A 549 24.93 -6.14 26.03
C PRO A 549 24.35 -4.78 25.56
N PRO A 550 24.56 -3.72 26.35
CA PRO A 550 24.07 -2.39 25.98
C PRO A 550 24.75 -1.86 24.73
N SER A 551 23.96 -1.19 23.88
CA SER A 551 24.44 -0.50 22.68
C SER A 551 24.53 1.01 22.94
N THR A 552 25.58 1.65 22.42
CA THR A 552 25.73 3.12 22.46
C THR A 552 26.03 3.64 21.07
N THR A 553 25.21 4.57 20.60
CA THR A 553 25.34 5.18 19.29
C THR A 553 25.43 6.69 19.41
N SER A 554 26.32 7.30 18.65
CA SER A 554 26.42 8.76 18.53
C SER A 554 26.26 9.17 17.07
N LYS A 555 25.48 10.22 16.83
CA LYS A 555 25.29 10.80 15.49
C LYS A 555 25.59 12.30 15.54
N ILE A 556 26.29 12.78 14.53
CA ILE A 556 26.48 14.20 14.27
C ILE A 556 25.86 14.46 12.89
N PHE A 557 25.06 15.51 12.80
CA PHE A 557 24.47 15.91 11.53
C PHE A 557 24.66 17.40 11.29
N MET A 558 24.70 17.78 10.03
CA MET A 558 24.74 19.17 9.58
C MET A 558 24.00 19.27 8.27
N THR A 559 23.02 20.16 8.24
CA THR A 559 22.25 20.47 7.03
C THR A 559 22.33 21.96 6.76
N ALA A 560 22.62 22.32 5.54
CA ALA A 560 22.59 23.71 5.08
C ALA A 560 21.82 23.77 3.76
N TYR A 561 20.80 24.60 3.72
CA TYR A 561 20.06 24.86 2.49
C TYR A 561 19.74 26.32 2.33
N ALA A 562 19.67 26.78 1.09
CA ALA A 562 19.31 28.15 0.74
C ALA A 562 18.11 28.10 -0.20
N GLY A 563 17.06 28.86 0.13
CA GLY A 563 15.86 28.99 -0.68
C GLY A 563 15.50 30.45 -0.94
N LEU A 564 14.76 30.70 -2.01
CA LEU A 564 14.14 32.02 -2.21
C LEU A 564 13.02 32.18 -1.18
N GLU A 565 12.98 33.35 -0.54
CA GLU A 565 11.80 33.71 0.28
C GLU A 565 10.59 33.85 -0.66
N ARG A 566 9.57 33.00 -0.47
CA ARG A 566 8.28 33.11 -1.16
C ARG A 566 7.31 33.90 -0.32
#